data_cffcc773f1055f1ff5d1915dda7ee6aa
#
_entry.id   cffcc773f1055f1ff5d1915dda7ee6aa
#
_cell.length_a   1.000
_cell.length_b   1.000
_cell.length_c   1.000
_cell.angle_alpha   90.00
_cell.angle_beta   90.00
_cell.angle_gamma   90.00
#
_symmetry.space_group_name_H-M   'P 1'
#
loop_
_entity.id
_entity.type
_entity.pdbx_description
1 polymer ?
#
loop_
_entity_poly.entity_id
_entity_poly.type
_entity_poly.pdbx_seq_one_letter_code
_entity_poly.pdbx_strand_id
1 'polypeptide(L)'
;MAVKNKVVIVTGASSGIGRATAKLLGESGAKVVLAARNEDKLQQAVAEIKEKGGEAAYKVTDVSKREEVKALVDFAISEYGKIDVIFNNAGLMPNAPLSELKNSEWDEMIDVNLKGVLNGIEAVLPHFIKQKSGHVISTSSVAGLNTYLGAGVYCATKHGVKALMEVLRKESANEKMNVRTTTLYLGAFRTELATRITNKAIKERIEFLYDTIGADPMIVAEAVKFAIDLPEEVSMNEITLYSTAQL
;
A
#
# COMPACT_ATOMS: atom_id res chain seq x y z
N MET A 1 16.00 16.64 1.85
CA MET A 1 15.26 15.40 1.51
C MET A 1 13.87 15.81 1.08
N ALA A 2 13.42 15.37 -0.09
CA ALA A 2 12.12 15.77 -0.67
C ALA A 2 10.93 15.26 0.16
N VAL A 3 11.11 14.17 0.93
CA VAL A 3 10.08 13.60 1.83
C VAL A 3 9.79 14.50 3.04
N LYS A 4 10.73 15.38 3.42
CA LYS A 4 10.56 16.27 4.58
C LYS A 4 9.36 17.20 4.39
N ASN A 5 8.50 17.29 5.39
CA ASN A 5 7.24 18.07 5.40
C ASN A 5 6.16 17.60 4.40
N LYS A 6 6.35 16.49 3.67
CA LYS A 6 5.30 15.87 2.88
C LYS A 6 4.27 15.22 3.82
N VAL A 7 3.00 15.38 3.50
CA VAL A 7 1.91 14.69 4.20
C VAL A 7 1.62 13.39 3.46
N VAL A 8 1.80 12.27 4.16
CA VAL A 8 1.72 10.92 3.58
C VAL A 8 0.68 10.09 4.31
N ILE A 9 -0.33 9.63 3.61
CA ILE A 9 -1.26 8.60 4.11
C ILE A 9 -0.69 7.22 3.78
N VAL A 10 -0.66 6.34 4.78
CA VAL A 10 -0.25 4.93 4.62
C VAL A 10 -1.39 4.03 5.07
N THR A 11 -1.98 3.27 4.14
CA THR A 11 -3.00 2.27 4.46
C THR A 11 -2.37 0.92 4.78
N GLY A 12 -3.03 0.11 5.62
CA GLY A 12 -2.45 -1.14 6.13
C GLY A 12 -1.22 -0.90 7.04
N ALA A 13 -1.20 0.24 7.75
CA ALA A 13 -0.05 0.69 8.54
C ALA A 13 0.08 0.03 9.92
N SER A 14 -0.79 -0.93 10.29
CA SER A 14 -0.73 -1.63 11.57
C SER A 14 0.38 -2.69 11.67
N SER A 15 0.92 -3.17 10.53
CA SER A 15 1.95 -4.21 10.49
C SER A 15 2.75 -4.20 9.19
N GLY A 16 3.76 -5.06 9.10
CA GLY A 16 4.51 -5.37 7.88
C GLY A 16 5.05 -4.13 7.16
N ILE A 17 4.88 -4.11 5.84
CA ILE A 17 5.40 -3.07 4.94
C ILE A 17 4.82 -1.70 5.29
N GLY A 18 3.51 -1.61 5.54
CA GLY A 18 2.87 -0.33 5.85
C GLY A 18 3.43 0.29 7.13
N ARG A 19 3.61 -0.50 8.20
CA ARG A 19 4.20 -0.01 9.47
C ARG A 19 5.67 0.39 9.28
N ALA A 20 6.45 -0.43 8.58
CA ALA A 20 7.86 -0.11 8.30
C ALA A 20 7.99 1.20 7.50
N THR A 21 7.14 1.38 6.48
CA THR A 21 7.10 2.60 5.67
C THR A 21 6.70 3.82 6.50
N ALA A 22 5.62 3.71 7.30
CA ALA A 22 5.17 4.81 8.14
C ALA A 22 6.27 5.27 9.12
N LYS A 23 6.98 4.32 9.75
CA LYS A 23 8.11 4.62 10.66
C LYS A 23 9.25 5.32 9.93
N LEU A 24 9.74 4.76 8.83
CA LEU A 24 10.84 5.34 8.07
C LEU A 24 10.52 6.75 7.56
N LEU A 25 9.31 6.96 7.04
CA LEU A 25 8.88 8.27 6.54
C LEU A 25 8.77 9.30 7.68
N GLY A 26 8.17 8.91 8.81
CA GLY A 26 8.08 9.78 10.00
C GLY A 26 9.46 10.17 10.54
N GLU A 27 10.37 9.22 10.70
CA GLU A 27 11.76 9.45 11.10
C GLU A 27 12.55 10.30 10.07
N SER A 28 12.12 10.30 8.81
CA SER A 28 12.69 11.13 7.73
C SER A 28 12.07 12.53 7.65
N GLY A 29 11.15 12.89 8.56
CA GLY A 29 10.54 14.21 8.67
C GLY A 29 9.27 14.40 7.84
N ALA A 30 8.63 13.32 7.35
CA ALA A 30 7.27 13.40 6.82
C ALA A 30 6.25 13.51 7.96
N LYS A 31 5.07 14.05 7.63
CA LYS A 31 3.87 14.02 8.47
C LYS A 31 3.04 12.81 8.02
N VAL A 32 2.96 11.78 8.86
CA VAL A 32 2.39 10.50 8.43
C VAL A 32 1.03 10.26 9.07
N VAL A 33 0.03 9.93 8.24
CA VAL A 33 -1.27 9.47 8.71
C VAL A 33 -1.37 7.96 8.49
N LEU A 34 -1.39 7.22 9.58
CA LEU A 34 -1.49 5.77 9.60
C LEU A 34 -2.94 5.33 9.56
N ALA A 35 -3.29 4.41 8.65
CA ALA A 35 -4.64 3.91 8.51
C ALA A 35 -4.68 2.38 8.50
N ALA A 36 -5.50 1.78 9.34
CA ALA A 36 -5.80 0.35 9.40
C ALA A 36 -7.03 0.10 10.30
N ARG A 37 -7.48 -1.16 10.40
CA ARG A 37 -8.62 -1.54 11.24
C ARG A 37 -8.25 -1.74 12.73
N ASN A 38 -6.99 -2.06 13.02
CA ASN A 38 -6.55 -2.35 14.40
C ASN A 38 -6.01 -1.07 15.06
N GLU A 39 -6.82 -0.49 15.94
CA GLU A 39 -6.51 0.77 16.60
C GLU A 39 -5.29 0.67 17.53
N ASP A 40 -5.19 -0.39 18.36
CA ASP A 40 -4.08 -0.55 19.31
C ASP A 40 -2.72 -0.59 18.60
N LYS A 41 -2.64 -1.34 17.48
CA LYS A 41 -1.42 -1.39 16.66
C LYS A 41 -1.11 -0.04 16.01
N LEU A 42 -2.12 0.75 15.64
CA LEU A 42 -1.93 2.10 15.10
C LEU A 42 -1.42 3.06 16.17
N GLN A 43 -2.00 3.04 17.37
CA GLN A 43 -1.57 3.86 18.51
C GLN A 43 -0.11 3.58 18.85
N GLN A 44 0.26 2.29 18.93
CA GLN A 44 1.64 1.88 19.17
C GLN A 44 2.60 2.41 18.09
N ALA A 45 2.25 2.27 16.81
CA ALA A 45 3.09 2.73 15.71
C ALA A 45 3.27 4.26 15.72
N VAL A 46 2.22 5.01 16.03
CA VAL A 46 2.28 6.48 16.18
C VAL A 46 3.17 6.87 17.36
N ALA A 47 3.05 6.18 18.50
CA ALA A 47 3.90 6.45 19.66
C ALA A 47 5.39 6.24 19.33
N GLU A 48 5.73 5.12 18.66
CA GLU A 48 7.10 4.81 18.23
C GLU A 48 7.68 5.89 17.28
N ILE A 49 6.86 6.42 16.36
CA ILE A 49 7.29 7.50 15.45
C ILE A 49 7.55 8.80 16.24
N LYS A 50 6.65 9.13 17.17
CA LYS A 50 6.78 10.35 17.98
C LYS A 50 7.97 10.30 18.95
N GLU A 51 8.27 9.14 19.53
CA GLU A 51 9.46 8.92 20.37
C GLU A 51 10.76 9.18 19.60
N LYS A 52 10.76 8.96 18.28
CA LYS A 52 11.88 9.27 17.38
C LYS A 52 11.90 10.72 16.87
N GLY A 53 11.00 11.56 17.38
CA GLY A 53 10.89 12.96 16.98
C GLY A 53 10.13 13.19 15.66
N GLY A 54 9.45 12.16 15.11
CA GLY A 54 8.62 12.27 13.91
C GLY A 54 7.20 12.79 14.21
N GLU A 55 6.52 13.24 13.17
CA GLU A 55 5.12 13.66 13.22
C GLU A 55 4.22 12.57 12.65
N ALA A 56 3.28 12.06 13.46
CA ALA A 56 2.33 11.04 13.04
C ALA A 56 0.98 11.19 13.74
N ALA A 57 -0.07 10.86 12.99
CA ALA A 57 -1.44 10.70 13.47
C ALA A 57 -2.01 9.38 12.91
N TYR A 58 -3.13 8.93 13.45
CA TYR A 58 -3.81 7.75 12.90
C TYR A 58 -5.31 7.97 12.77
N LYS A 59 -5.92 7.18 11.88
CA LYS A 59 -7.36 7.05 11.77
C LYS A 59 -7.72 5.60 11.51
N VAL A 60 -8.60 5.04 12.35
CA VAL A 60 -9.16 3.70 12.11
C VAL A 60 -9.94 3.73 10.81
N THR A 61 -9.59 2.83 9.87
CA THR A 61 -10.12 2.87 8.51
C THR A 61 -10.16 1.47 7.92
N ASP A 62 -11.31 1.06 7.41
CA ASP A 62 -11.47 -0.06 6.51
C ASP A 62 -11.46 0.46 5.05
N VAL A 63 -10.40 0.12 4.31
CA VAL A 63 -10.24 0.61 2.92
C VAL A 63 -11.31 0.10 1.97
N SER A 64 -12.04 -0.97 2.29
CA SER A 64 -13.19 -1.46 1.52
C SER A 64 -14.40 -0.53 1.62
N LYS A 65 -14.41 0.40 2.58
CA LYS A 65 -15.50 1.34 2.83
C LYS A 65 -15.14 2.72 2.30
N ARG A 66 -15.75 3.11 1.18
CA ARG A 66 -15.50 4.39 0.49
C ARG A 66 -15.55 5.60 1.44
N GLU A 67 -16.61 5.67 2.26
CA GLU A 67 -16.81 6.80 3.16
C GLU A 67 -15.72 6.88 4.26
N GLU A 68 -15.21 5.73 4.71
CA GLU A 68 -14.11 5.72 5.68
C GLU A 68 -12.80 6.21 5.06
N VAL A 69 -12.53 5.85 3.80
CA VAL A 69 -11.34 6.34 3.08
C VAL A 69 -11.44 7.83 2.77
N LYS A 70 -12.65 8.30 2.40
CA LYS A 70 -12.88 9.75 2.26
C LYS A 70 -12.63 10.47 3.58
N ALA A 71 -13.20 9.99 4.68
CA ALA A 71 -12.99 10.56 6.01
C ALA A 71 -11.52 10.50 6.47
N LEU A 72 -10.73 9.52 5.99
CA LEU A 72 -9.28 9.46 6.24
C LEU A 72 -8.55 10.61 5.54
N VAL A 73 -8.87 10.90 4.29
CA VAL A 73 -8.27 12.01 3.53
C VAL A 73 -8.68 13.36 4.14
N ASP A 74 -9.96 13.52 4.47
CA ASP A 74 -10.46 14.74 5.13
C ASP A 74 -9.74 14.97 6.49
N PHE A 75 -9.51 13.89 7.26
CA PHE A 75 -8.73 13.93 8.50
C PHE A 75 -7.28 14.37 8.26
N ALA A 76 -6.60 13.81 7.27
CA ALA A 76 -5.21 14.17 6.95
C ALA A 76 -5.09 15.66 6.57
N ILE A 77 -6.07 16.18 5.81
CA ILE A 77 -6.11 17.58 5.42
C ILE A 77 -6.43 18.50 6.62
N SER A 78 -7.35 18.08 7.48
CA SER A 78 -7.67 18.83 8.72
C SER A 78 -6.47 18.92 9.66
N GLU A 79 -5.70 17.83 9.78
CA GLU A 79 -4.55 17.74 10.70
C GLU A 79 -3.32 18.48 10.18
N TYR A 80 -3.06 18.40 8.86
CA TYR A 80 -1.79 18.87 8.28
C TYR A 80 -1.95 19.90 7.14
N GLY A 81 -3.18 20.29 6.80
CA GLY A 81 -3.49 21.34 5.82
C GLY A 81 -3.44 20.91 4.36
N LYS A 82 -2.91 19.71 4.05
CA LYS A 82 -2.77 19.20 2.68
C LYS A 82 -2.61 17.70 2.66
N ILE A 83 -2.51 17.12 1.47
CA ILE A 83 -2.02 15.75 1.25
C ILE A 83 -1.07 15.75 0.06
N ASP A 84 0.09 15.11 0.17
CA ASP A 84 1.08 15.00 -0.90
C ASP A 84 1.17 13.58 -1.47
N VAL A 85 0.99 12.53 -0.64
CA VAL A 85 1.17 11.15 -1.04
C VAL A 85 0.11 10.26 -0.39
N ILE A 86 -0.44 9.32 -1.17
CA ILE A 86 -1.14 8.16 -0.63
C ILE A 86 -0.40 6.88 -0.98
N PHE A 87 -0.11 6.07 0.03
CA PHE A 87 0.40 4.71 -0.15
C PHE A 87 -0.72 3.69 0.11
N ASN A 88 -1.36 3.23 -0.96
CA ASN A 88 -2.35 2.16 -0.96
C ASN A 88 -1.65 0.82 -0.77
N ASN A 89 -1.42 0.44 0.49
CA ASN A 89 -0.69 -0.76 0.84
C ASN A 89 -1.56 -1.83 1.51
N ALA A 90 -2.72 -1.47 2.05
CA ALA A 90 -3.64 -2.45 2.63
C ALA A 90 -3.96 -3.57 1.64
N GLY A 91 -3.86 -4.82 2.10
CA GLY A 91 -4.12 -5.98 1.27
C GLY A 91 -4.19 -7.27 2.09
N LEU A 92 -4.76 -8.30 1.48
CA LEU A 92 -4.87 -9.64 2.05
C LEU A 92 -4.76 -10.71 0.96
N MET A 93 -4.43 -11.94 1.37
CA MET A 93 -4.13 -13.04 0.44
C MET A 93 -4.65 -14.39 0.97
N PRO A 94 -5.95 -14.56 1.23
CA PRO A 94 -6.51 -15.87 1.58
C PRO A 94 -6.56 -16.79 0.37
N ASN A 95 -5.39 -17.27 -0.04
CA ASN A 95 -5.22 -18.11 -1.23
C ASN A 95 -5.77 -19.52 -1.02
N ALA A 96 -6.50 -20.03 -2.02
CA ALA A 96 -7.00 -21.38 -2.12
C ALA A 96 -7.22 -21.75 -3.59
N PRO A 97 -7.23 -23.06 -3.96
CA PRO A 97 -7.68 -23.50 -5.27
C PRO A 97 -9.10 -23.02 -5.57
N LEU A 98 -9.39 -22.62 -6.82
CA LEU A 98 -10.73 -22.15 -7.22
C LEU A 98 -11.81 -23.21 -6.98
N SER A 99 -11.45 -24.50 -7.02
CA SER A 99 -12.37 -25.61 -6.73
C SER A 99 -12.90 -25.65 -5.29
N GLU A 100 -12.26 -24.92 -4.35
CA GLU A 100 -12.76 -24.80 -2.97
C GLU A 100 -13.92 -23.80 -2.83
N LEU A 101 -14.22 -23.02 -3.86
CA LEU A 101 -15.37 -22.11 -3.95
C LEU A 101 -15.51 -21.17 -2.73
N LYS A 102 -14.40 -20.62 -2.25
CA LYS A 102 -14.35 -19.72 -1.08
C LYS A 102 -14.81 -18.30 -1.43
N ASN A 103 -16.09 -18.16 -1.80
CA ASN A 103 -16.65 -16.93 -2.35
C ASN A 103 -16.46 -15.72 -1.42
N SER A 104 -16.65 -15.87 -0.11
CA SER A 104 -16.45 -14.78 0.85
C SER A 104 -15.01 -14.26 0.91
N GLU A 105 -14.03 -15.16 0.75
CA GLU A 105 -12.61 -14.76 0.69
C GLU A 105 -12.29 -14.06 -0.64
N TRP A 106 -12.96 -14.46 -1.73
CA TRP A 106 -12.82 -13.79 -3.03
C TRP A 106 -13.38 -12.37 -2.98
N ASP A 107 -14.59 -12.20 -2.42
CA ASP A 107 -15.20 -10.89 -2.25
C ASP A 107 -14.32 -9.98 -1.38
N GLU A 108 -13.81 -10.49 -0.24
CA GLU A 108 -12.91 -9.72 0.62
C GLU A 108 -11.62 -9.31 -0.11
N MET A 109 -11.02 -10.20 -0.93
CA MET A 109 -9.84 -9.85 -1.74
C MET A 109 -10.14 -8.76 -2.75
N ILE A 110 -11.26 -8.83 -3.44
CA ILE A 110 -11.67 -7.82 -4.43
C ILE A 110 -11.92 -6.48 -3.72
N ASP A 111 -12.64 -6.51 -2.62
CA ASP A 111 -13.03 -5.31 -1.88
C ASP A 111 -11.81 -4.59 -1.27
N VAL A 112 -10.87 -5.34 -0.70
CA VAL A 112 -9.67 -4.74 -0.08
C VAL A 112 -8.59 -4.43 -1.10
N ASN A 113 -8.18 -5.41 -1.93
CA ASN A 113 -6.99 -5.28 -2.77
C ASN A 113 -7.23 -4.41 -4.02
N LEU A 114 -8.46 -4.35 -4.54
CA LEU A 114 -8.78 -3.60 -5.75
C LEU A 114 -9.68 -2.40 -5.47
N LYS A 115 -10.86 -2.60 -4.86
CA LYS A 115 -11.75 -1.46 -4.53
C LYS A 115 -11.11 -0.54 -3.49
N GLY A 116 -10.35 -1.08 -2.52
CA GLY A 116 -9.61 -0.25 -1.56
C GLY A 116 -8.62 0.69 -2.23
N VAL A 117 -7.94 0.25 -3.29
CA VAL A 117 -7.06 1.12 -4.10
C VAL A 117 -7.87 2.17 -4.86
N LEU A 118 -9.00 1.78 -5.46
CA LEU A 118 -9.92 2.72 -6.14
C LEU A 118 -10.45 3.79 -5.17
N ASN A 119 -10.87 3.39 -3.97
CA ASN A 119 -11.34 4.31 -2.94
C ASN A 119 -10.24 5.30 -2.54
N GLY A 120 -8.99 4.83 -2.42
CA GLY A 120 -7.83 5.69 -2.14
C GLY A 120 -7.59 6.70 -3.24
N ILE A 121 -7.61 6.29 -4.51
CA ILE A 121 -7.45 7.18 -5.66
C ILE A 121 -8.59 8.20 -5.70
N GLU A 122 -9.84 7.75 -5.61
CA GLU A 122 -11.03 8.61 -5.63
C GLU A 122 -10.95 9.71 -4.57
N ALA A 123 -10.53 9.36 -3.35
CA ALA A 123 -10.50 10.30 -2.25
C ALA A 123 -9.41 11.37 -2.40
N VAL A 124 -8.24 11.05 -2.99
CA VAL A 124 -7.13 12.00 -3.10
C VAL A 124 -7.12 12.78 -4.41
N LEU A 125 -7.63 12.20 -5.49
CA LEU A 125 -7.45 12.73 -6.85
C LEU A 125 -7.99 14.16 -7.03
N PRO A 126 -9.18 14.55 -6.50
CA PRO A 126 -9.67 15.93 -6.57
C PRO A 126 -8.71 16.94 -5.93
N HIS A 127 -8.06 16.56 -4.82
CA HIS A 127 -7.09 17.41 -4.12
C HIS A 127 -5.79 17.54 -4.95
N PHE A 128 -5.28 16.43 -5.48
CA PHE A 128 -4.08 16.42 -6.31
C PHE A 128 -4.26 17.21 -7.62
N ILE A 129 -5.41 17.10 -8.27
CA ILE A 129 -5.75 17.90 -9.47
C ILE A 129 -5.77 19.39 -9.15
N LYS A 130 -6.41 19.77 -8.03
CA LYS A 130 -6.49 21.17 -7.61
C LYS A 130 -5.13 21.76 -7.28
N GLN A 131 -4.26 21.01 -6.60
CA GLN A 131 -2.92 21.48 -6.21
C GLN A 131 -1.86 21.28 -7.30
N LYS A 132 -2.22 20.65 -8.43
CA LYS A 132 -1.29 20.30 -9.54
C LYS A 132 -0.05 19.52 -9.06
N SER A 133 -0.20 18.71 -8.05
CA SER A 133 0.85 17.89 -7.46
C SER A 133 0.24 16.77 -6.63
N GLY A 134 0.80 15.58 -6.68
CA GLY A 134 0.41 14.46 -5.88
C GLY A 134 1.16 13.19 -6.26
N HIS A 135 1.16 12.20 -5.39
CA HIS A 135 1.77 10.91 -5.68
C HIS A 135 0.88 9.77 -5.16
N VAL A 136 0.41 8.92 -6.07
CA VAL A 136 -0.29 7.68 -5.74
C VAL A 136 0.71 6.53 -5.82
N ILE A 137 0.94 5.86 -4.71
CA ILE A 137 1.78 4.65 -4.63
C ILE A 137 0.86 3.48 -4.28
N SER A 138 0.96 2.36 -5.00
CA SER A 138 0.10 1.20 -4.75
C SER A 138 0.89 -0.10 -4.71
N THR A 139 0.61 -0.92 -3.70
CA THR A 139 1.20 -2.26 -3.57
C THR A 139 0.46 -3.25 -4.46
N SER A 140 1.15 -3.68 -5.54
CA SER A 140 0.82 -4.88 -6.28
C SER A 140 1.63 -6.06 -5.73
N SER A 141 1.98 -6.99 -6.57
CA SER A 141 2.78 -8.17 -6.27
C SER A 141 3.39 -8.68 -7.58
N VAL A 142 4.39 -9.52 -7.50
CA VAL A 142 4.80 -10.35 -8.65
C VAL A 142 3.64 -11.20 -9.16
N ALA A 143 2.61 -11.44 -8.34
CA ALA A 143 1.32 -12.01 -8.74
C ALA A 143 0.45 -11.06 -9.58
N GLY A 144 0.84 -9.80 -9.77
CA GLY A 144 0.27 -8.87 -10.75
C GLY A 144 1.02 -8.87 -12.09
N LEU A 145 2.09 -9.66 -12.21
CA LEU A 145 2.88 -9.88 -13.42
C LEU A 145 2.77 -11.32 -13.92
N ASN A 146 2.63 -12.26 -12.99
CA ASN A 146 2.55 -13.71 -13.22
C ASN A 146 1.33 -14.28 -12.52
N THR A 147 0.99 -15.54 -12.86
CA THR A 147 -0.09 -16.28 -12.20
C THR A 147 0.46 -17.49 -11.45
N TYR A 148 -0.19 -17.84 -10.32
CA TYR A 148 0.25 -18.95 -9.47
C TYR A 148 -0.93 -19.86 -9.12
N LEU A 149 -0.68 -21.17 -9.06
CA LEU A 149 -1.69 -22.13 -8.63
C LEU A 149 -2.16 -21.81 -7.20
N GLY A 150 -3.47 -21.83 -7.01
CA GLY A 150 -4.12 -21.50 -5.73
C GLY A 150 -4.20 -20.01 -5.42
N ALA A 151 -3.78 -19.13 -6.33
CA ALA A 151 -3.80 -17.67 -6.12
C ALA A 151 -4.66 -16.92 -7.17
N GLY A 152 -5.66 -17.58 -7.77
CA GLY A 152 -6.39 -17.04 -8.92
C GLY A 152 -6.97 -15.65 -8.68
N VAL A 153 -7.77 -15.48 -7.63
CA VAL A 153 -8.41 -14.18 -7.32
C VAL A 153 -7.38 -13.15 -6.85
N TYR A 154 -6.40 -13.57 -6.04
CA TYR A 154 -5.29 -12.69 -5.66
C TYR A 154 -4.54 -12.14 -6.88
N CYS A 155 -4.15 -13.03 -7.82
CA CYS A 155 -3.52 -12.61 -9.08
C CYS A 155 -4.42 -11.63 -9.85
N ALA A 156 -5.70 -11.92 -9.99
CA ALA A 156 -6.65 -11.04 -10.68
C ALA A 156 -6.70 -9.64 -10.05
N THR A 157 -6.77 -9.53 -8.71
CA THR A 157 -6.78 -8.24 -8.03
C THR A 157 -5.47 -7.47 -8.25
N LYS A 158 -4.31 -8.15 -8.22
CA LYS A 158 -2.99 -7.52 -8.39
C LYS A 158 -2.70 -7.13 -9.84
N HIS A 159 -3.21 -7.88 -10.84
CA HIS A 159 -3.23 -7.44 -12.24
C HIS A 159 -4.16 -6.25 -12.44
N GLY A 160 -5.33 -6.22 -11.77
CA GLY A 160 -6.24 -5.07 -11.77
C GLY A 160 -5.58 -3.80 -11.26
N VAL A 161 -4.82 -3.87 -10.15
CA VAL A 161 -4.04 -2.73 -9.64
C VAL A 161 -3.03 -2.24 -10.65
N LYS A 162 -2.29 -3.14 -11.32
CA LYS A 162 -1.36 -2.78 -12.40
C LYS A 162 -2.04 -1.97 -13.50
N ALA A 163 -3.14 -2.49 -14.03
CA ALA A 163 -3.89 -1.82 -15.11
C ALA A 163 -4.39 -0.44 -14.67
N LEU A 164 -4.97 -0.35 -13.46
CA LEU A 164 -5.50 0.89 -12.89
C LEU A 164 -4.43 1.97 -12.75
N MET A 165 -3.28 1.61 -12.19
CA MET A 165 -2.18 2.56 -11.95
C MET A 165 -1.56 3.06 -13.26
N GLU A 166 -1.44 2.20 -14.27
CA GLU A 166 -0.92 2.60 -15.59
C GLU A 166 -1.91 3.51 -16.33
N VAL A 167 -3.23 3.26 -16.22
CA VAL A 167 -4.25 4.17 -16.77
C VAL A 167 -4.19 5.52 -16.08
N LEU A 168 -4.14 5.56 -14.74
CA LEU A 168 -4.02 6.81 -13.98
C LEU A 168 -2.78 7.63 -14.41
N ARG A 169 -1.64 6.97 -14.62
CA ARG A 169 -0.42 7.61 -15.12
C ARG A 169 -0.65 8.29 -16.47
N LYS A 170 -1.28 7.55 -17.41
CA LYS A 170 -1.54 8.07 -18.77
C LYS A 170 -2.53 9.24 -18.76
N GLU A 171 -3.60 9.11 -17.97
CA GLU A 171 -4.60 10.17 -17.81
C GLU A 171 -3.98 11.41 -17.15
N SER A 172 -3.16 11.22 -16.10
CA SER A 172 -2.44 12.31 -15.46
C SER A 172 -1.57 13.11 -16.44
N ALA A 173 -0.86 12.41 -17.32
CA ALA A 173 -0.04 13.06 -18.34
C ALA A 173 -0.90 13.77 -19.41
N ASN A 174 -1.95 13.09 -19.93
CA ASN A 174 -2.84 13.61 -20.94
C ASN A 174 -3.61 14.87 -20.48
N GLU A 175 -4.11 14.85 -19.24
CA GLU A 175 -4.91 15.92 -18.66
C GLU A 175 -4.05 16.96 -17.90
N LYS A 176 -2.74 16.78 -17.88
CA LYS A 176 -1.79 17.68 -17.19
C LYS A 176 -2.12 17.85 -15.71
N MET A 177 -2.49 16.75 -15.06
CA MET A 177 -2.81 16.76 -13.61
C MET A 177 -1.55 16.92 -12.75
N ASN A 178 -0.37 16.52 -13.27
CA ASN A 178 0.90 16.46 -12.54
C ASN A 178 0.86 15.51 -11.32
N VAL A 179 0.12 14.40 -11.46
CA VAL A 179 0.04 13.34 -10.45
C VAL A 179 0.97 12.20 -10.83
N ARG A 180 1.92 11.90 -9.96
CA ARG A 180 2.84 10.77 -10.12
C ARG A 180 2.17 9.46 -9.70
N THR A 181 2.59 8.37 -10.30
CA THR A 181 2.16 7.02 -9.91
C THR A 181 3.36 6.11 -9.68
N THR A 182 3.28 5.22 -8.69
CA THR A 182 4.26 4.14 -8.50
C THR A 182 3.53 2.85 -8.12
N THR A 183 3.80 1.79 -8.87
CA THR A 183 3.29 0.45 -8.59
C THR A 183 4.44 -0.43 -8.08
N LEU A 184 4.27 -1.04 -6.91
CA LEU A 184 5.25 -1.94 -6.31
C LEU A 184 4.88 -3.39 -6.62
N TYR A 185 5.71 -4.11 -7.37
CA TYR A 185 5.57 -5.56 -7.58
C TYR A 185 6.49 -6.28 -6.61
N LEU A 186 5.91 -6.81 -5.55
CA LEU A 186 6.65 -7.38 -4.45
C LEU A 186 6.66 -8.92 -4.51
N GLY A 187 7.84 -9.51 -4.39
CA GLY A 187 8.03 -10.94 -4.16
C GLY A 187 7.79 -11.31 -2.69
N ALA A 188 8.62 -12.21 -2.15
CA ALA A 188 8.52 -12.69 -0.78
C ALA A 188 9.15 -11.70 0.22
N PHE A 189 8.31 -11.10 1.09
CA PHE A 189 8.72 -10.27 2.20
C PHE A 189 8.10 -10.80 3.50
N ARG A 190 8.86 -10.83 4.60
CA ARG A 190 8.37 -11.29 5.91
C ARG A 190 7.31 -10.35 6.47
N THR A 191 6.05 -10.75 6.34
CA THR A 191 4.88 -9.98 6.80
C THR A 191 3.82 -10.92 7.37
N GLU A 192 2.82 -10.37 8.05
CA GLU A 192 1.65 -11.11 8.55
C GLU A 192 0.66 -11.52 7.43
N LEU A 193 0.98 -11.34 6.14
CA LEU A 193 0.05 -11.54 5.02
C LEU A 193 -0.45 -12.99 4.93
N ALA A 194 0.39 -13.97 5.25
CA ALA A 194 0.05 -15.40 5.24
C ALA A 194 -0.94 -15.81 6.34
N THR A 195 -1.09 -15.01 7.42
CA THR A 195 -1.94 -15.37 8.57
C THR A 195 -3.42 -15.52 8.21
N ARG A 196 -3.86 -14.87 7.13
CA ARG A 196 -5.25 -14.91 6.64
C ARG A 196 -5.53 -16.10 5.70
N ILE A 197 -4.54 -16.91 5.34
CA ILE A 197 -4.72 -18.08 4.48
C ILE A 197 -5.41 -19.17 5.28
N THR A 198 -6.59 -19.61 4.83
CA THR A 198 -7.40 -20.65 5.49
C THR A 198 -7.09 -22.06 4.97
N ASN A 199 -6.61 -22.19 3.70
CA ASN A 199 -6.13 -23.46 3.18
C ASN A 199 -4.80 -23.84 3.83
N LYS A 200 -4.80 -24.92 4.64
CA LYS A 200 -3.65 -25.32 5.46
C LYS A 200 -2.39 -25.58 4.66
N ALA A 201 -2.50 -26.35 3.56
CA ALA A 201 -1.33 -26.70 2.73
C ALA A 201 -0.69 -25.47 2.05
N ILE A 202 -1.52 -24.54 1.58
CA ILE A 202 -1.04 -23.28 0.99
C ILE A 202 -0.42 -22.40 2.08
N LYS A 203 -1.05 -22.30 3.24
CA LYS A 203 -0.53 -21.53 4.38
C LYS A 203 0.86 -21.99 4.78
N GLU A 204 1.02 -23.28 5.07
CA GLU A 204 2.30 -23.87 5.46
C GLU A 204 3.39 -23.63 4.40
N ARG A 205 3.04 -23.77 3.10
CA ARG A 205 3.97 -23.47 2.00
C ARG A 205 4.40 -22.01 1.95
N ILE A 206 3.47 -21.08 2.15
CA ILE A 206 3.77 -19.65 2.09
C ILE A 206 4.53 -19.19 3.33
N GLU A 207 4.18 -19.69 4.52
CA GLU A 207 4.93 -19.43 5.75
C GLU A 207 6.37 -19.94 5.63
N PHE A 208 6.56 -21.18 5.17
CA PHE A 208 7.90 -21.72 4.89
C PHE A 208 8.69 -20.87 3.88
N LEU A 209 8.02 -20.40 2.80
CA LEU A 209 8.65 -19.53 1.82
C LEU A 209 9.12 -18.21 2.48
N TYR A 210 8.25 -17.57 3.28
CA TYR A 210 8.60 -16.32 3.95
C TYR A 210 9.70 -16.46 4.98
N ASP A 211 9.71 -17.57 5.72
CA ASP A 211 10.75 -17.85 6.72
C ASP A 211 12.11 -18.14 6.05
N THR A 212 12.09 -18.85 4.89
CA THR A 212 13.32 -19.28 4.21
C THR A 212 13.94 -18.19 3.36
N ILE A 213 13.13 -17.48 2.56
CA ILE A 213 13.63 -16.52 1.56
C ILE A 213 13.04 -15.11 1.68
N GLY A 214 12.11 -14.89 2.60
CA GLY A 214 11.47 -13.58 2.74
C GLY A 214 12.47 -12.49 3.11
N ALA A 215 12.46 -11.39 2.36
CA ALA A 215 13.27 -10.21 2.67
C ALA A 215 12.63 -9.35 3.76
N ASP A 216 13.39 -8.40 4.32
CA ASP A 216 12.90 -7.48 5.34
C ASP A 216 11.94 -6.44 4.70
N PRO A 217 10.76 -6.20 5.30
CA PRO A 217 9.83 -5.16 4.86
C PRO A 217 10.43 -3.75 4.82
N MET A 218 11.47 -3.48 5.58
CA MET A 218 12.16 -2.18 5.58
C MET A 218 12.74 -1.83 4.20
N ILE A 219 13.18 -2.82 3.43
CA ILE A 219 13.69 -2.61 2.06
C ILE A 219 12.59 -2.01 1.16
N VAL A 220 11.35 -2.44 1.34
CA VAL A 220 10.21 -1.86 0.60
C VAL A 220 9.97 -0.42 1.06
N ALA A 221 10.07 -0.15 2.36
CA ALA A 221 9.95 1.21 2.89
C ALA A 221 11.00 2.17 2.30
N GLU A 222 12.25 1.71 2.15
CA GLU A 222 13.32 2.47 1.50
C GLU A 222 13.01 2.75 0.03
N ALA A 223 12.49 1.77 -0.70
CA ALA A 223 12.08 1.95 -2.11
C ALA A 223 10.93 2.96 -2.24
N VAL A 224 9.93 2.91 -1.35
CA VAL A 224 8.83 3.89 -1.29
C VAL A 224 9.37 5.28 -1.02
N LYS A 225 10.25 5.41 -0.01
CA LYS A 225 10.89 6.69 0.31
C LYS A 225 11.69 7.23 -0.87
N PHE A 226 12.48 6.39 -1.54
CA PHE A 226 13.23 6.77 -2.73
C PHE A 226 12.31 7.30 -3.86
N ALA A 227 11.18 6.62 -4.12
CA ALA A 227 10.21 7.07 -5.11
C ALA A 227 9.58 8.44 -4.74
N ILE A 228 9.34 8.69 -3.46
CA ILE A 228 8.83 9.99 -2.97
C ILE A 228 9.90 11.09 -3.13
N ASP A 229 11.17 10.77 -2.86
CA ASP A 229 12.29 11.72 -2.90
C ASP A 229 12.68 12.16 -4.32
N LEU A 230 12.20 11.49 -5.38
CA LEU A 230 12.44 11.92 -6.77
C LEU A 230 11.83 13.29 -7.06
N PRO A 231 12.42 14.06 -7.99
CA PRO A 231 11.86 15.33 -8.46
C PRO A 231 10.39 15.19 -8.93
N GLU A 232 9.60 16.23 -8.78
CA GLU A 232 8.15 16.18 -9.08
C GLU A 232 7.84 15.94 -10.57
N GLU A 233 8.76 16.28 -11.44
CA GLU A 233 8.67 16.00 -12.90
C GLU A 233 9.00 14.56 -13.28
N VAL A 234 9.48 13.73 -12.33
CA VAL A 234 9.86 12.33 -12.56
C VAL A 234 8.94 11.39 -11.81
N SER A 235 8.32 10.46 -12.53
CA SER A 235 7.52 9.39 -11.95
C SER A 235 8.26 8.05 -12.12
N MET A 236 8.56 7.39 -11.00
CA MET A 236 9.03 6.00 -11.00
C MET A 236 7.81 5.09 -11.05
N ASN A 237 7.38 4.72 -12.25
CA ASN A 237 6.08 4.08 -12.46
C ASN A 237 5.99 2.67 -11.88
N GLU A 238 7.06 1.90 -11.96
CA GLU A 238 7.07 0.50 -11.55
C GLU A 238 8.37 0.17 -10.82
N ILE A 239 8.25 -0.54 -9.71
CA ILE A 239 9.38 -1.07 -8.94
C ILE A 239 9.10 -2.55 -8.68
N THR A 240 9.99 -3.42 -9.15
CA THR A 240 9.90 -4.85 -8.84
C THR A 240 11.02 -5.22 -7.88
N LEU A 241 10.64 -5.80 -6.73
CA LEU A 241 11.58 -6.23 -5.70
C LEU A 241 11.40 -7.72 -5.41
N TYR A 242 12.49 -8.46 -5.53
CA TYR A 242 12.60 -9.86 -5.16
C TYR A 242 13.63 -10.03 -4.04
N SER A 243 13.40 -11.02 -3.17
CA SER A 243 14.54 -11.59 -2.44
C SER A 243 15.51 -12.23 -3.42
N THR A 244 16.81 -12.08 -3.23
CA THR A 244 17.83 -12.69 -4.08
C THR A 244 17.79 -14.24 -4.08
N ALA A 245 17.10 -14.81 -3.10
CA ALA A 245 16.88 -16.27 -3.01
C ALA A 245 15.57 -16.73 -3.69
N GLN A 246 14.76 -15.79 -4.22
CA GLN A 246 13.50 -16.13 -4.89
C GLN A 246 13.74 -16.36 -6.40
N LEU A 247 13.29 -17.55 -6.90
CA LEU A 247 13.29 -17.92 -8.32
C LEU A 247 12.08 -17.35 -9.05
#